data_651d4290403e3496f6529bc19d023064
#
_entry.id   651d4290403e3496f6529bc19d023064
#
_cell.length_a   1.000
_cell.length_b   1.000
_cell.length_c   1.000
_cell.angle_alpha   90.00
_cell.angle_beta   90.00
_cell.angle_gamma   90.00
#
_symmetry.space_group_name_H-M   'P 1'
#
loop_
_entity.id
_entity.type
_entity.pdbx_description
1 polymer ?
#
loop_
_entity_poly.entity_id
_entity_poly.type
_entity_poly.pdbx_seq_one_letter_code
_entity_poly.pdbx_strand_id
1 'polypeptide(L)'
;IGSKDAAQQMRGIWIIEIAELDAIGRAEVSRIKAFLTRTVDRYRPPYERYVVEVPRQCIFAGSVNPDTYLRDETGNRRFWPVRCGTIDLDALRRDRDQLWAEAVFRFRDGAIWWLDDPALIADATAEQDARYQSDAWDPLIERWLVYERRRVNRGYGHDDWVEEETRRTTPITDVSVGEILEKAIRIEPGRWNKSDQMRVGAYLKANHWRKYQARVGER
;
A
#
# COMPACT_ATOMS: atom_id res chain seq x y z
N ILE A 1 -1.99 18.53 1.10
CA ILE A 1 -3.14 17.63 1.38
C ILE A 1 -3.38 17.62 2.90
N GLY A 2 -4.66 17.76 3.34
CA GLY A 2 -5.05 17.71 4.75
C GLY A 2 -4.97 19.01 5.53
N SER A 3 -4.63 20.12 4.92
CA SER A 3 -4.78 21.47 5.52
C SER A 3 -6.22 21.97 5.42
N LYS A 4 -6.55 23.01 6.22
CA LYS A 4 -7.84 23.70 6.09
C LYS A 4 -8.01 24.35 4.71
N ASP A 5 -6.91 24.78 4.11
CA ASP A 5 -6.90 25.42 2.79
C ASP A 5 -7.23 24.42 1.69
N ALA A 6 -6.74 23.18 1.80
CA ALA A 6 -7.11 22.10 0.89
C ALA A 6 -8.63 21.82 0.91
N ALA A 7 -9.26 21.85 2.10
CA ALA A 7 -10.70 21.66 2.20
C ALA A 7 -11.49 22.81 1.55
N GLN A 8 -11.00 24.04 1.66
CA GLN A 8 -11.62 25.19 1.00
C GLN A 8 -11.50 25.13 -0.52
N GLN A 9 -10.31 24.76 -1.02
CA GLN A 9 -10.03 24.67 -2.46
C GLN A 9 -10.85 23.58 -3.16
N MET A 10 -11.23 22.54 -2.44
CA MET A 10 -12.06 21.44 -2.99
C MET A 10 -13.53 21.81 -3.15
N ARG A 11 -13.98 22.90 -2.51
CA ARG A 11 -15.40 23.27 -2.55
C ARG A 11 -15.86 23.63 -3.96
N GLY A 12 -16.90 22.97 -4.42
CA GLY A 12 -17.46 23.19 -5.75
C GLY A 12 -16.68 22.53 -6.90
N ILE A 13 -15.64 21.76 -6.59
CA ILE A 13 -14.89 20.99 -7.59
C ILE A 13 -15.39 19.54 -7.56
N TRP A 14 -15.67 19.02 -8.74
CA TRP A 14 -16.18 17.66 -8.88
C TRP A 14 -15.07 16.61 -9.01
N ILE A 15 -14.05 16.87 -9.83
CA ILE A 15 -12.92 15.99 -10.07
C ILE A 15 -11.64 16.71 -9.68
N ILE A 16 -10.84 16.10 -8.81
CA ILE A 16 -9.56 16.64 -8.34
C ILE A 16 -8.45 15.71 -8.81
N GLU A 17 -7.55 16.24 -9.61
CA GLU A 17 -6.37 15.52 -10.04
C GLU A 17 -5.25 15.67 -9.01
N ILE A 18 -4.63 14.54 -8.68
CA ILE A 18 -3.38 14.45 -7.92
C ILE A 18 -2.30 13.96 -8.88
N ALA A 19 -1.59 14.91 -9.48
CA ALA A 19 -0.48 14.59 -10.36
C ALA A 19 0.66 13.92 -9.57
N GLU A 20 1.41 13.03 -10.24
CA GLU A 20 2.59 12.38 -9.68
C GLU A 20 2.35 11.70 -8.32
N LEU A 21 1.30 10.90 -8.25
CA LEU A 21 0.91 10.20 -7.01
C LEU A 21 2.03 9.28 -6.48
N ASP A 22 2.94 8.85 -7.33
CA ASP A 22 4.12 8.05 -7.00
C ASP A 22 5.21 8.82 -6.24
N ALA A 23 5.26 10.15 -6.36
CA ALA A 23 6.18 11.00 -5.60
C ALA A 23 5.86 11.08 -4.09
N ILE A 24 4.71 10.57 -3.68
CA ILE A 24 4.24 10.64 -2.30
C ILE A 24 5.00 9.65 -1.42
N GLY A 25 5.69 10.17 -0.40
CA GLY A 25 6.44 9.36 0.56
C GLY A 25 5.57 8.46 1.44
N ARG A 26 6.12 7.35 1.94
CA ARG A 26 5.40 6.41 2.85
C ARG A 26 4.76 7.08 4.06
N ALA A 27 5.40 8.08 4.65
CA ALA A 27 4.86 8.81 5.81
C ALA A 27 3.58 9.60 5.46
N GLU A 28 3.43 10.01 4.22
CA GLU A 28 2.29 10.78 3.74
C GLU A 28 1.12 9.91 3.31
N VAL A 29 1.36 8.64 2.94
CA VAL A 29 0.31 7.70 2.50
C VAL A 29 -0.82 7.60 3.52
N SER A 30 -0.51 7.52 4.81
CA SER A 30 -1.53 7.46 5.87
C SER A 30 -2.37 8.73 5.96
N ARG A 31 -1.75 9.90 5.76
CA ARG A 31 -2.47 11.19 5.73
C ARG A 31 -3.38 11.29 4.51
N ILE A 32 -2.88 10.85 3.37
CA ILE A 32 -3.64 10.83 2.11
C ILE A 32 -4.83 9.89 2.24
N LYS A 33 -4.64 8.68 2.76
CA LYS A 33 -5.75 7.74 3.00
C LYS A 33 -6.83 8.33 3.89
N ALA A 34 -6.44 8.93 5.00
CA ALA A 34 -7.37 9.61 5.91
C ALA A 34 -8.06 10.80 5.23
N PHE A 35 -7.37 11.50 4.33
CA PHE A 35 -7.94 12.59 3.57
C PHE A 35 -8.91 12.11 2.49
N LEU A 36 -8.56 11.10 1.71
CA LEU A 36 -9.40 10.53 0.65
C LEU A 36 -10.71 9.92 1.20
N THR A 37 -10.68 9.35 2.39
CA THR A 37 -11.86 8.69 3.00
C THR A 37 -12.80 9.61 3.76
N ARG A 38 -12.48 10.90 3.86
CA ARG A 38 -13.40 11.85 4.49
C ARG A 38 -14.64 12.05 3.64
N THR A 39 -15.79 11.96 4.25
CA THR A 39 -17.10 12.26 3.65
C THR A 39 -17.56 13.68 3.94
N VAL A 40 -17.03 14.30 4.99
CA VAL A 40 -17.34 15.68 5.42
C VAL A 40 -16.05 16.40 5.75
N ASP A 41 -15.88 17.58 5.19
CA ASP A 41 -14.79 18.48 5.54
C ASP A 41 -15.26 19.51 6.57
N ARG A 42 -14.52 19.60 7.69
CA ARG A 42 -14.81 20.53 8.78
C ARG A 42 -13.70 21.55 8.89
N TYR A 43 -14.03 22.80 8.66
CA TYR A 43 -13.08 23.92 8.72
C TYR A 43 -13.76 25.24 9.02
N ARG A 44 -12.98 26.25 9.41
CA ARG A 44 -13.47 27.62 9.59
C ARG A 44 -13.05 28.44 8.36
N PRO A 45 -14.00 28.95 7.56
CA PRO A 45 -13.69 29.83 6.45
C PRO A 45 -12.95 31.11 6.90
N PRO A 46 -12.15 31.74 6.03
CA PRO A 46 -11.55 33.02 6.35
C PRO A 46 -12.62 34.04 6.75
N TYR A 47 -12.30 34.85 7.76
CA TYR A 47 -13.16 35.89 8.30
C TYR A 47 -14.49 35.44 8.95
N GLU A 48 -14.80 34.16 8.92
CA GLU A 48 -15.98 33.60 9.58
C GLU A 48 -15.73 33.29 11.06
N ARG A 49 -16.77 33.44 11.87
CA ARG A 49 -16.71 33.15 13.33
C ARG A 49 -16.83 31.67 13.65
N TYR A 50 -17.57 30.93 12.81
CA TYR A 50 -17.95 29.55 13.10
C TYR A 50 -17.28 28.56 12.15
N VAL A 51 -17.15 27.34 12.67
CA VAL A 51 -16.74 26.18 11.86
C VAL A 51 -17.92 25.72 11.03
N VAL A 52 -17.69 25.40 9.76
CA VAL A 52 -18.68 24.82 8.87
C VAL A 52 -18.35 23.36 8.60
N GLU A 53 -19.38 22.58 8.35
CA GLU A 53 -19.29 21.21 7.89
C GLU A 53 -19.84 21.15 6.46
N VAL A 54 -18.98 20.70 5.55
CA VAL A 54 -19.31 20.63 4.12
C VAL A 54 -19.21 19.19 3.67
N PRO A 55 -20.32 18.55 3.26
CA PRO A 55 -20.29 17.25 2.65
C PRO A 55 -19.38 17.27 1.41
N ARG A 56 -18.49 16.27 1.31
CA ARG A 56 -17.59 16.18 0.18
C ARG A 56 -18.33 15.65 -1.05
N GLN A 57 -18.19 16.36 -2.17
CA GLN A 57 -18.88 16.05 -3.43
C GLN A 57 -17.87 15.84 -4.58
N CYS A 58 -16.62 15.57 -4.26
CA CYS A 58 -15.57 15.37 -5.25
C CYS A 58 -15.07 13.93 -5.26
N ILE A 59 -14.55 13.51 -6.41
CA ILE A 59 -13.73 12.33 -6.58
C ILE A 59 -12.28 12.74 -6.82
N PHE A 60 -11.36 11.81 -6.56
CA PHE A 60 -9.94 12.00 -6.79
C PHE A 60 -9.47 11.10 -7.93
N ALA A 61 -8.72 11.66 -8.86
CA ALA A 61 -7.99 10.94 -9.89
C ALA A 61 -6.50 11.20 -9.68
N GLY A 62 -5.67 10.18 -9.86
CA GLY A 62 -4.22 10.32 -9.76
C GLY A 62 -3.55 9.74 -10.99
N SER A 63 -2.49 10.38 -11.47
CA SER A 63 -1.63 9.86 -12.53
C SER A 63 -0.31 9.38 -11.96
N VAL A 64 0.22 8.28 -12.51
CA VAL A 64 1.49 7.67 -12.15
C VAL A 64 2.20 7.18 -13.41
N ASN A 65 3.52 7.23 -13.42
CA ASN A 65 4.33 6.73 -14.52
C ASN A 65 4.87 5.31 -14.27
N PRO A 66 5.36 4.96 -13.06
CA PRO A 66 5.88 3.63 -12.81
C PRO A 66 4.76 2.57 -12.71
N ASP A 67 5.08 1.33 -13.07
CA ASP A 67 4.15 0.20 -12.93
C ASP A 67 3.88 -0.16 -11.46
N THR A 68 4.85 0.05 -10.57
CA THR A 68 4.72 -0.19 -9.13
C THR A 68 4.81 1.11 -8.35
N TYR A 69 3.74 1.47 -7.65
CA TYR A 69 3.63 2.75 -6.95
C TYR A 69 2.84 2.68 -5.64
N LEU A 70 2.10 1.61 -5.41
CA LEU A 70 1.32 1.44 -4.20
C LEU A 70 2.22 0.98 -3.05
N ARG A 71 2.25 1.74 -1.97
CA ARG A 71 3.14 1.53 -0.81
C ARG A 71 2.40 1.19 0.47
N ASP A 72 1.10 0.90 0.36
CA ASP A 72 0.26 0.60 1.52
C ASP A 72 0.18 -0.90 1.78
N GLU A 73 0.71 -1.33 2.91
CA GLU A 73 0.71 -2.71 3.38
C GLU A 73 -0.65 -3.18 3.93
N THR A 74 -1.58 -2.24 4.17
CA THR A 74 -2.88 -2.54 4.77
C THR A 74 -3.98 -2.78 3.75
N GLY A 75 -3.60 -3.00 2.51
CA GLY A 75 -4.52 -3.14 1.39
C GLY A 75 -4.85 -1.79 0.74
N ASN A 76 -4.53 -1.71 -0.52
CA ASN A 76 -4.70 -0.51 -1.34
C ASN A 76 -6.15 -0.31 -1.82
N ARG A 77 -7.15 -0.85 -1.10
CA ARG A 77 -8.58 -0.87 -1.47
C ARG A 77 -9.20 0.49 -1.83
N ARG A 78 -8.51 1.58 -1.52
CA ARG A 78 -8.94 2.95 -1.86
C ARG A 78 -8.49 3.39 -3.24
N PHE A 79 -7.56 2.64 -3.82
CA PHE A 79 -7.00 2.93 -5.12
C PHE A 79 -7.58 1.93 -6.12
N TRP A 80 -8.11 2.46 -7.21
CA TRP A 80 -8.62 1.68 -8.32
C TRP A 80 -7.70 1.89 -9.50
N PRO A 81 -6.68 1.02 -9.67
CA PRO A 81 -5.73 1.14 -10.76
C PRO A 81 -6.41 0.93 -12.11
N VAL A 82 -6.22 1.89 -13.00
CA VAL A 82 -6.69 1.79 -14.40
C VAL A 82 -5.48 1.93 -15.30
N ARG A 83 -5.21 0.91 -16.10
CA ARG A 83 -4.14 0.96 -17.10
C ARG A 83 -4.62 1.72 -18.32
N CYS A 84 -3.99 2.85 -18.61
CA CYS A 84 -4.26 3.61 -19.82
C CYS A 84 -3.52 2.97 -21.01
N GLY A 85 -4.25 2.72 -22.11
CA GLY A 85 -3.69 2.34 -23.39
C GLY A 85 -3.43 3.57 -24.27
N THR A 86 -3.55 3.40 -25.57
CA THR A 86 -3.52 4.50 -26.53
C THR A 86 -4.73 5.40 -26.31
N ILE A 87 -4.47 6.68 -26.09
CA ILE A 87 -5.54 7.67 -25.83
C ILE A 87 -5.99 8.28 -27.15
N ASP A 88 -7.27 8.07 -27.51
CA ASP A 88 -7.91 8.69 -28.66
C ASP A 88 -8.73 9.91 -28.17
N LEU A 89 -8.13 11.08 -28.27
CA LEU A 89 -8.77 12.34 -27.83
C LEU A 89 -9.97 12.73 -28.70
N ASP A 90 -9.97 12.36 -29.98
CA ASP A 90 -11.05 12.73 -30.89
C ASP A 90 -12.28 11.82 -30.63
N ALA A 91 -12.07 10.54 -30.40
CA ALA A 91 -13.13 9.64 -29.92
C ALA A 91 -13.70 10.13 -28.60
N LEU A 92 -12.85 10.51 -27.63
CA LEU A 92 -13.31 11.02 -26.34
C LEU A 92 -14.15 12.30 -26.47
N ARG A 93 -13.73 13.24 -27.30
CA ARG A 93 -14.49 14.46 -27.57
C ARG A 93 -15.85 14.17 -28.20
N ARG A 94 -15.90 13.25 -29.15
CA ARG A 94 -17.13 12.85 -29.82
C ARG A 94 -18.11 12.17 -28.87
N ASP A 95 -17.60 11.26 -28.01
CA ASP A 95 -18.43 10.35 -27.22
C ASP A 95 -18.67 10.86 -25.79
N ARG A 96 -18.00 11.91 -25.35
CA ARG A 96 -18.04 12.46 -23.98
C ARG A 96 -19.47 12.64 -23.44
N ASP A 97 -20.30 13.31 -24.20
CA ASP A 97 -21.65 13.68 -23.72
C ASP A 97 -22.52 12.43 -23.62
N GLN A 98 -22.32 11.45 -24.50
CA GLN A 98 -23.01 10.16 -24.43
C GLN A 98 -22.55 9.33 -23.24
N LEU A 99 -21.26 9.33 -22.92
CA LEU A 99 -20.72 8.66 -21.74
C LEU A 99 -21.30 9.24 -20.45
N TRP A 100 -21.41 10.57 -20.37
CA TRP A 100 -22.06 11.22 -19.23
C TRP A 100 -23.56 10.92 -19.15
N ALA A 101 -24.26 10.89 -20.28
CA ALA A 101 -25.69 10.56 -20.33
C ALA A 101 -25.92 9.12 -19.83
N GLU A 102 -25.08 8.17 -20.25
CA GLU A 102 -25.15 6.78 -19.77
C GLU A 102 -24.89 6.69 -18.25
N ALA A 103 -23.87 7.36 -17.76
CA ALA A 103 -23.54 7.37 -16.33
C ALA A 103 -24.71 7.92 -15.49
N VAL A 104 -25.34 9.01 -15.93
CA VAL A 104 -26.51 9.59 -15.27
C VAL A 104 -27.70 8.66 -15.33
N PHE A 105 -27.94 8.01 -16.47
CA PHE A 105 -29.00 7.03 -16.61
C PHE A 105 -28.84 5.86 -15.63
N ARG A 106 -27.65 5.25 -15.61
CA ARG A 106 -27.33 4.13 -14.70
C ARG A 106 -27.46 4.53 -13.23
N PHE A 107 -26.99 5.73 -12.87
CA PHE A 107 -27.12 6.25 -11.51
C PHE A 107 -28.61 6.40 -11.10
N ARG A 108 -29.45 6.94 -11.97
CA ARG A 108 -30.89 7.11 -11.72
C ARG A 108 -31.64 5.77 -11.66
N ASP A 109 -31.17 4.78 -12.40
CA ASP A 109 -31.67 3.42 -12.38
C ASP A 109 -31.25 2.59 -11.18
N GLY A 110 -30.45 3.19 -10.27
CA GLY A 110 -29.99 2.56 -9.03
C GLY A 110 -28.80 1.62 -9.21
N ALA A 111 -28.02 1.77 -10.26
CA ALA A 111 -26.81 0.97 -10.46
C ALA A 111 -25.86 1.11 -9.27
N ILE A 112 -25.33 -0.02 -8.80
CA ILE A 112 -24.34 -0.08 -7.74
C ILE A 112 -23.03 0.51 -8.26
N TRP A 113 -22.46 1.47 -7.53
CA TRP A 113 -21.25 2.19 -7.91
C TRP A 113 -20.04 1.84 -7.03
N TRP A 114 -20.18 0.86 -6.16
CA TRP A 114 -19.08 0.30 -5.33
C TRP A 114 -18.88 -1.18 -5.68
N LEU A 115 -17.73 -1.72 -5.30
CA LEU A 115 -17.43 -3.13 -5.50
C LEU A 115 -18.09 -3.97 -4.38
N ASP A 116 -19.03 -4.82 -4.71
CA ASP A 116 -19.72 -5.75 -3.82
C ASP A 116 -19.64 -7.21 -4.31
N ASP A 117 -19.35 -7.42 -5.59
CA ASP A 117 -19.12 -8.75 -6.16
C ASP A 117 -17.77 -9.30 -5.71
N PRO A 118 -17.72 -10.50 -5.08
CA PRO A 118 -16.49 -11.12 -4.63
C PRO A 118 -15.46 -11.35 -5.74
N ALA A 119 -15.86 -11.64 -6.96
CA ALA A 119 -14.96 -11.82 -8.10
C ALA A 119 -14.31 -10.49 -8.49
N LEU A 120 -15.09 -9.41 -8.60
CA LEU A 120 -14.55 -8.07 -8.88
C LEU A 120 -13.65 -7.56 -7.75
N ILE A 121 -13.96 -7.88 -6.50
CA ILE A 121 -13.10 -7.55 -5.36
C ILE A 121 -11.77 -8.29 -5.45
N ALA A 122 -11.78 -9.57 -5.84
CA ALA A 122 -10.57 -10.36 -6.03
C ALA A 122 -9.71 -9.80 -7.18
N ASP A 123 -10.32 -9.45 -8.31
CA ASP A 123 -9.62 -8.84 -9.44
C ASP A 123 -9.02 -7.49 -9.06
N ALA A 124 -9.77 -6.63 -8.37
CA ALA A 124 -9.27 -5.35 -7.89
C ALA A 124 -8.09 -5.51 -6.91
N THR A 125 -8.13 -6.54 -6.06
CA THR A 125 -7.04 -6.87 -5.14
C THR A 125 -5.80 -7.32 -5.91
N ALA A 126 -5.95 -8.20 -6.90
CA ALA A 126 -4.86 -8.66 -7.75
C ALA A 126 -4.19 -7.51 -8.50
N GLU A 127 -4.99 -6.56 -9.04
CA GLU A 127 -4.48 -5.36 -9.70
C GLU A 127 -3.73 -4.44 -8.74
N GLN A 128 -4.17 -4.35 -7.49
CA GLN A 128 -3.49 -3.57 -6.44
C GLN A 128 -2.17 -4.23 -6.02
N ASP A 129 -2.17 -5.55 -5.84
CA ASP A 129 -0.98 -6.32 -5.47
C ASP A 129 0.09 -6.27 -6.57
N ALA A 130 -0.31 -6.36 -7.85
CA ALA A 130 0.60 -6.24 -8.98
C ALA A 130 1.31 -4.87 -9.04
N ARG A 131 0.71 -3.84 -8.44
CA ARG A 131 1.28 -2.48 -8.38
C ARG A 131 1.91 -2.13 -7.04
N TYR A 132 2.00 -3.11 -6.15
CA TYR A 132 2.64 -2.90 -4.85
C TYR A 132 4.16 -2.73 -5.02
N GLN A 133 4.69 -1.65 -4.48
CA GLN A 133 6.13 -1.40 -4.42
C GLN A 133 6.71 -2.06 -3.17
N SER A 134 7.40 -3.18 -3.36
CA SER A 134 8.09 -3.91 -2.31
C SER A 134 9.17 -3.04 -1.62
N ASP A 135 9.46 -3.37 -0.37
CA ASP A 135 10.60 -2.79 0.34
C ASP A 135 11.90 -3.46 -0.09
N ALA A 136 13.01 -2.71 -0.07
CA ALA A 136 14.33 -3.27 -0.36
C ALA A 136 14.73 -4.41 0.60
N TRP A 137 14.08 -4.51 1.76
CA TRP A 137 14.30 -5.58 2.73
C TRP A 137 13.48 -6.85 2.45
N ASP A 138 12.40 -6.74 1.68
CA ASP A 138 11.50 -7.87 1.41
C ASP A 138 12.24 -9.08 0.85
N PRO A 139 13.10 -8.97 -0.19
CA PRO A 139 13.87 -10.10 -0.70
C PRO A 139 14.87 -10.68 0.31
N LEU A 140 15.43 -9.84 1.19
CA LEU A 140 16.36 -10.30 2.22
C LEU A 140 15.65 -11.11 3.30
N ILE A 141 14.47 -10.64 3.70
CA ILE A 141 13.63 -11.32 4.70
C ILE A 141 13.13 -12.65 4.13
N GLU A 142 12.59 -12.63 2.91
CA GLU A 142 12.11 -13.83 2.23
C GLU A 142 13.22 -14.87 2.09
N ARG A 143 14.40 -14.46 1.62
CA ARG A 143 15.56 -15.35 1.51
C ARG A 143 15.94 -15.95 2.84
N TRP A 144 15.96 -15.16 3.92
CA TRP A 144 16.28 -15.66 5.25
C TRP A 144 15.23 -16.62 5.81
N LEU A 145 13.95 -16.38 5.52
CA LEU A 145 12.85 -17.27 5.94
C LEU A 145 12.90 -18.63 5.21
N VAL A 146 13.32 -18.63 3.94
CA VAL A 146 13.30 -19.82 3.07
C VAL A 146 14.61 -20.59 3.11
N TYR A 147 15.73 -19.91 3.25
CA TYR A 147 17.06 -20.50 3.16
C TYR A 147 17.81 -20.42 4.48
N GLU A 148 18.71 -21.38 4.71
CA GLU A 148 19.64 -21.37 5.83
C GLU A 148 21.06 -21.55 5.33
N ARG A 149 22.02 -21.00 6.07
CA ARG A 149 23.45 -21.19 5.80
C ARG A 149 23.96 -22.33 6.66
N ARG A 150 24.54 -23.33 6.01
CA ARG A 150 25.18 -24.45 6.68
C ARG A 150 26.65 -24.48 6.31
N ARG A 151 27.51 -24.77 7.30
CA ARG A 151 28.89 -25.09 7.02
C ARG A 151 28.97 -26.53 6.52
N VAL A 152 29.47 -26.69 5.31
CA VAL A 152 29.68 -28.00 4.68
C VAL A 152 31.16 -28.18 4.43
N ASN A 153 31.71 -29.31 4.87
CA ASN A 153 33.09 -29.66 4.55
C ASN A 153 33.14 -30.32 3.17
N ARG A 154 33.79 -29.70 2.20
CA ARG A 154 33.91 -30.20 0.80
C ARG A 154 35.17 -31.02 0.55
N GLY A 155 36.08 -31.11 1.51
CA GLY A 155 37.39 -31.74 1.36
C GLY A 155 37.71 -32.82 2.39
N TYR A 156 38.78 -33.52 2.14
CA TYR A 156 39.36 -34.49 3.07
C TYR A 156 40.23 -33.88 4.19
N GLY A 157 40.28 -32.55 4.26
CA GLY A 157 41.05 -31.77 5.23
C GLY A 157 40.22 -31.05 6.27
N HIS A 158 40.82 -30.73 7.44
CA HIS A 158 40.14 -30.04 8.54
C HIS A 158 39.69 -28.61 8.23
N ASP A 159 40.22 -27.97 7.15
CA ASP A 159 40.03 -26.56 6.87
C ASP A 159 39.19 -26.22 5.63
N ASP A 160 38.59 -27.22 4.96
CA ASP A 160 37.76 -27.02 3.75
C ASP A 160 36.27 -26.75 4.07
N TRP A 161 35.98 -25.96 5.08
CA TRP A 161 34.63 -25.58 5.43
C TRP A 161 34.14 -24.42 4.56
N VAL A 162 33.05 -24.66 3.82
CA VAL A 162 32.37 -23.64 3.00
C VAL A 162 30.98 -23.40 3.55
N GLU A 163 30.56 -22.15 3.59
CA GLU A 163 29.16 -21.84 3.90
C GLU A 163 28.31 -22.02 2.64
N GLU A 164 27.41 -22.98 2.67
CA GLU A 164 26.42 -23.19 1.63
C GLU A 164 25.05 -22.71 2.08
N GLU A 165 24.36 -22.06 1.15
CA GLU A 165 22.98 -21.68 1.34
C GLU A 165 22.08 -22.79 0.79
N THR A 166 21.32 -23.41 1.67
CA THR A 166 20.40 -24.49 1.31
C THR A 166 18.98 -24.12 1.73
N ARG A 167 17.99 -24.59 0.97
CA ARG A 167 16.58 -24.40 1.36
C ARG A 167 16.33 -25.10 2.69
N ARG A 168 15.64 -24.42 3.61
CA ARG A 168 15.28 -25.00 4.91
C ARG A 168 14.42 -26.24 4.73
N THR A 169 14.77 -27.29 5.42
CA THR A 169 13.97 -28.52 5.47
C THR A 169 12.74 -28.31 6.36
N THR A 170 12.86 -27.49 7.40
CA THR A 170 11.75 -27.13 8.30
C THR A 170 11.44 -25.66 8.12
N PRO A 171 10.22 -25.30 7.68
CA PRO A 171 9.81 -23.90 7.57
C PRO A 171 9.85 -23.18 8.92
N ILE A 172 10.19 -21.91 8.91
CA ILE A 172 10.03 -21.06 10.08
C ILE A 172 8.53 -20.75 10.24
N THR A 173 7.95 -21.22 11.33
CA THR A 173 6.52 -21.01 11.65
C THR A 173 6.30 -19.91 12.66
N ASP A 174 7.36 -19.51 13.36
CA ASP A 174 7.35 -18.50 14.41
C ASP A 174 8.61 -17.65 14.33
N VAL A 175 8.45 -16.34 14.34
CA VAL A 175 9.56 -15.41 14.20
C VAL A 175 9.25 -14.07 14.87
N SER A 176 10.23 -13.51 15.55
CA SER A 176 10.14 -12.15 16.08
C SER A 176 10.68 -11.12 15.10
N VAL A 177 10.16 -9.89 15.20
CA VAL A 177 10.69 -8.74 14.45
C VAL A 177 12.18 -8.55 14.72
N GLY A 178 12.61 -8.77 15.98
CA GLY A 178 14.00 -8.66 16.38
C GLY A 178 14.90 -9.68 15.67
N GLU A 179 14.46 -10.93 15.57
CA GLU A 179 15.23 -11.95 14.85
C GLU A 179 15.40 -11.64 13.36
N ILE A 180 14.40 -11.06 12.72
CA ILE A 180 14.52 -10.65 11.32
C ILE A 180 15.50 -9.49 11.19
N LEU A 181 15.40 -8.47 12.06
CA LEU A 181 16.32 -7.34 12.04
C LEU A 181 17.78 -7.77 12.26
N GLU A 182 18.00 -8.68 13.19
CA GLU A 182 19.34 -9.16 13.53
C GLU A 182 19.89 -10.14 12.47
N LYS A 183 19.11 -11.15 12.10
CA LYS A 183 19.61 -12.30 11.31
C LYS A 183 19.44 -12.11 9.81
N ALA A 184 18.34 -11.49 9.36
CA ALA A 184 18.06 -11.27 7.95
C ALA A 184 18.67 -9.94 7.47
N ILE A 185 18.37 -8.85 8.19
CA ILE A 185 18.80 -7.49 7.81
C ILE A 185 20.18 -7.13 8.35
N ARG A 186 20.64 -7.83 9.39
CA ARG A 186 21.95 -7.65 10.04
C ARG A 186 22.13 -6.29 10.71
N ILE A 187 21.11 -5.80 11.37
CA ILE A 187 21.15 -4.62 12.22
C ILE A 187 21.30 -5.07 13.67
N GLU A 188 22.33 -4.57 14.36
CA GLU A 188 22.57 -4.86 15.76
C GLU A 188 21.40 -4.38 16.64
N PRO A 189 21.04 -5.12 17.71
CA PRO A 189 19.89 -4.79 18.58
C PRO A 189 19.89 -3.36 19.12
N GLY A 190 21.09 -2.81 19.44
CA GLY A 190 21.23 -1.44 19.95
C GLY A 190 20.99 -0.34 18.92
N ARG A 191 20.86 -0.68 17.63
CA ARG A 191 20.62 0.26 16.53
C ARG A 191 19.20 0.21 15.98
N TRP A 192 18.34 -0.66 16.52
CA TRP A 192 16.95 -0.78 16.04
C TRP A 192 16.17 0.49 16.36
N ASN A 193 15.46 0.99 15.39
CA ASN A 193 14.53 2.08 15.57
C ASN A 193 13.09 1.63 15.28
N LYS A 194 12.14 2.48 15.60
CA LYS A 194 10.71 2.16 15.40
C LYS A 194 10.36 2.00 13.91
N SER A 195 11.02 2.73 13.02
CA SER A 195 10.81 2.63 11.58
C SER A 195 11.24 1.25 11.06
N ASP A 196 12.39 0.74 11.51
CA ASP A 196 12.88 -0.59 11.14
C ASP A 196 11.91 -1.69 11.58
N GLN A 197 11.44 -1.60 12.81
CA GLN A 197 10.45 -2.56 13.34
C GLN A 197 9.12 -2.51 12.56
N MET A 198 8.70 -1.32 12.13
CA MET A 198 7.50 -1.16 11.32
C MET A 198 7.68 -1.75 9.93
N ARG A 199 8.83 -1.58 9.27
CA ARG A 199 9.11 -2.16 7.95
C ARG A 199 9.03 -3.69 7.97
N VAL A 200 9.68 -4.33 8.96
CA VAL A 200 9.61 -5.78 9.13
C VAL A 200 8.19 -6.23 9.46
N GLY A 201 7.50 -5.52 10.36
CA GLY A 201 6.11 -5.81 10.70
C GLY A 201 5.16 -5.72 9.51
N ALA A 202 5.45 -4.82 8.61
CA ALA A 202 4.77 -4.60 7.35
C ALA A 202 4.92 -5.80 6.42
N TYR A 203 6.15 -6.22 6.16
CA TYR A 203 6.45 -7.43 5.39
C TYR A 203 5.70 -8.64 5.92
N LEU A 204 5.79 -8.89 7.23
CA LEU A 204 5.13 -10.03 7.86
C LEU A 204 3.61 -9.98 7.66
N LYS A 205 3.00 -8.80 7.80
CA LYS A 205 1.56 -8.62 7.59
C LYS A 205 1.17 -8.84 6.13
N ALA A 206 1.91 -8.29 5.18
CA ALA A 206 1.67 -8.47 3.74
C ALA A 206 1.75 -9.94 3.32
N ASN A 207 2.62 -10.72 3.98
CA ASN A 207 2.79 -12.15 3.75
C ASN A 207 1.95 -13.03 4.70
N HIS A 208 0.82 -12.50 5.21
CA HIS A 208 -0.19 -13.22 5.99
C HIS A 208 0.27 -13.82 7.32
N TRP A 209 1.40 -13.32 7.89
CA TRP A 209 1.82 -13.71 9.21
C TRP A 209 0.89 -13.15 10.28
N ARG A 210 0.49 -13.99 11.23
CA ARG A 210 -0.36 -13.58 12.34
C ARG A 210 0.47 -13.10 13.52
N LYS A 211 0.16 -11.89 14.02
CA LYS A 211 0.79 -11.38 15.22
C LYS A 211 0.16 -12.01 16.46
N TYR A 212 0.99 -12.54 17.35
CA TYR A 212 0.56 -12.95 18.69
C TYR A 212 1.53 -12.41 19.74
N GLN A 213 1.12 -12.43 20.98
CA GLN A 213 1.94 -12.00 22.11
C GLN A 213 2.36 -13.25 22.89
N ALA A 214 3.62 -13.64 22.78
CA ALA A 214 4.17 -14.70 23.61
C ALA A 214 4.30 -14.20 25.05
N ARG A 215 3.80 -14.95 26.03
CA ARG A 215 4.14 -14.73 27.43
C ARG A 215 5.60 -15.17 27.63
N VAL A 216 6.46 -14.20 27.95
CA VAL A 216 7.85 -14.51 28.35
C VAL A 216 7.79 -15.05 29.79
N GLY A 217 7.87 -16.35 29.95
CA GLY A 217 7.94 -16.95 31.27
C GLY A 217 7.15 -18.26 31.40
N GLU A 218 7.50 -19.25 30.63
CA GLU A 218 7.33 -20.68 30.98
C GLU A 218 8.21 -21.48 30.02
N ARG A 219 9.44 -21.70 30.43
CA ARG A 219 10.29 -22.80 29.98
C ARG A 219 10.64 -23.64 31.20
#